data_acd7807e736ab7409f11f14bb23fa4e1
#
_entry.id   acd7807e736ab7409f11f14bb23fa4e1
#
_cell.length_a   1.000
_cell.length_b   1.000
_cell.length_c   1.000
_cell.angle_alpha   90.00
_cell.angle_beta   90.00
_cell.angle_gamma   90.00
#
_symmetry.space_group_name_H-M   'P 1'
#
loop_
_entity.id
_entity.type
_entity.pdbx_description
1 polymer ?
#
loop_
_entity_poly.entity_id
_entity_poly.type
_entity_poly.pdbx_seq_one_letter_code
_entity_poly.pdbx_strand_id
1 'polypeptide(L)'
;MVFGKFVTEEKDMELVREICRRVFVEELGLDQTGTMTDAFCLNALVYAGDQPAGMGRIMFDGERFTIAEVAVLPEYRGDSYGDFITRLLIDKAMMSNAQEIHLDARQGTEGFFAKIGFQNDGAAYEGCGGLWQPMVLKTDQIHKCCNCGH
;
A
#
# COMPACT_ATOMS: atom_id res chain seq x y z
N MET A 1 0.32 -8.82 -18.95
CA MET A 1 -0.75 -9.22 -18.01
C MET A 1 -0.34 -8.92 -16.58
N VAL A 2 -1.24 -8.36 -15.80
CA VAL A 2 -0.98 -8.05 -14.38
C VAL A 2 -1.54 -9.17 -13.52
N PHE A 3 -0.75 -9.62 -12.55
CA PHE A 3 -1.14 -10.68 -11.65
C PHE A 3 -0.70 -10.32 -10.24
N GLY A 4 -1.61 -10.45 -9.26
CA GLY A 4 -1.29 -10.13 -7.88
C GLY A 4 -1.65 -11.31 -6.96
N LYS A 5 -0.86 -11.49 -5.91
CA LYS A 5 -1.12 -12.51 -4.89
C LYS A 5 -0.63 -12.04 -3.53
N PHE A 6 -1.21 -12.60 -2.48
CA PHE A 6 -0.70 -12.41 -1.13
C PHE A 6 0.36 -13.47 -0.85
N VAL A 7 1.44 -13.02 -0.20
CA VAL A 7 2.62 -13.85 0.01
C VAL A 7 2.42 -14.78 1.19
N THR A 8 2.69 -16.06 0.98
CA THR A 8 2.63 -17.09 2.02
C THR A 8 3.93 -17.88 2.15
N GLU A 9 4.85 -17.75 1.19
CA GLU A 9 6.09 -18.52 1.17
C GLU A 9 7.30 -17.60 1.33
N GLU A 10 8.36 -18.12 1.97
CA GLU A 10 9.58 -17.34 2.21
C GLU A 10 10.26 -16.90 0.92
N LYS A 11 10.23 -17.72 -0.12
CA LYS A 11 10.84 -17.34 -1.40
C LYS A 11 10.19 -16.08 -2.00
N ASP A 12 8.89 -15.92 -1.79
CA ASP A 12 8.18 -14.75 -2.26
C ASP A 12 8.47 -13.54 -1.36
N MET A 13 8.68 -13.77 -0.07
CA MET A 13 9.08 -12.69 0.84
C MET A 13 10.44 -12.11 0.48
N GLU A 14 11.34 -12.91 -0.05
CA GLU A 14 12.61 -12.39 -0.54
C GLU A 14 12.41 -11.42 -1.69
N LEU A 15 11.47 -11.72 -2.60
CA LEU A 15 11.13 -10.80 -3.68
C LEU A 15 10.53 -9.51 -3.14
N VAL A 16 9.68 -9.59 -2.14
CA VAL A 16 9.12 -8.41 -1.48
C VAL A 16 10.23 -7.55 -0.87
N ARG A 17 11.15 -8.18 -0.15
CA ARG A 17 12.27 -7.45 0.48
C ARG A 17 13.15 -6.77 -0.56
N GLU A 18 13.39 -7.44 -1.68
CA GLU A 18 14.21 -6.88 -2.75
C GLU A 18 13.54 -5.64 -3.38
N ILE A 19 12.24 -5.70 -3.61
CA ILE A 19 11.50 -4.54 -4.12
C ILE A 19 11.57 -3.38 -3.12
N CYS A 20 11.35 -3.68 -1.85
CA CYS A 20 11.43 -2.67 -0.79
C CYS A 20 12.81 -2.04 -0.74
N ARG A 21 13.85 -2.85 -0.82
CA ARG A 21 15.23 -2.36 -0.78
C ARG A 21 15.50 -1.43 -1.97
N ARG A 22 15.10 -1.82 -3.17
CA ARG A 22 15.34 -1.01 -4.36
C ARG A 22 14.60 0.33 -4.32
N VAL A 23 13.35 0.32 -3.86
CA VAL A 23 12.54 1.54 -3.87
C VAL A 23 12.84 2.42 -2.67
N PHE A 24 12.81 1.86 -1.47
CA PHE A 24 12.88 2.69 -0.26
C PHE A 24 14.30 3.00 0.16
N VAL A 25 15.22 2.08 0.02
CA VAL A 25 16.60 2.29 0.44
C VAL A 25 17.44 2.90 -0.69
N GLU A 26 17.51 2.25 -1.85
CA GLU A 26 18.38 2.70 -2.93
C GLU A 26 17.87 3.95 -3.63
N GLU A 27 16.59 4.01 -3.94
CA GLU A 27 16.02 5.14 -4.68
C GLU A 27 15.69 6.32 -3.76
N LEU A 28 15.08 6.07 -2.61
CA LEU A 28 14.60 7.13 -1.73
C LEU A 28 15.51 7.40 -0.55
N GLY A 29 16.50 6.55 -0.29
CA GLY A 29 17.42 6.74 0.82
C GLY A 29 16.80 6.56 2.20
N LEU A 30 15.69 5.86 2.29
CA LEU A 30 15.02 5.64 3.56
C LEU A 30 15.60 4.43 4.28
N ASP A 31 15.63 4.51 5.62
CA ASP A 31 16.08 3.41 6.45
C ASP A 31 14.89 2.50 6.76
N GLN A 32 15.04 1.22 6.45
CA GLN A 32 13.99 0.24 6.71
C GLN A 32 14.08 -0.45 8.06
N THR A 33 15.05 -0.05 8.88
CA THR A 33 15.25 -0.67 10.18
C THR A 33 14.19 -0.21 11.17
N GLY A 34 13.08 -0.47 11.23
CA GLY A 34 12.06 -0.01 12.16
C GLY A 34 10.66 -0.36 11.75
N THR A 35 10.55 -1.05 10.64
CA THR A 35 9.24 -1.43 10.14
C THR A 35 8.76 -2.76 10.73
N MET A 36 9.57 -3.40 11.54
CA MET A 36 9.18 -4.63 12.23
C MET A 36 8.33 -4.27 13.44
N THR A 37 7.04 -4.27 13.26
CA THR A 37 6.11 -4.08 14.35
C THR A 37 5.53 -5.43 14.74
N ASP A 38 4.99 -5.52 15.96
CA ASP A 38 4.29 -6.72 16.40
C ASP A 38 2.91 -6.89 15.74
N ALA A 39 2.55 -5.96 14.86
CA ALA A 39 1.27 -6.01 14.16
C ALA A 39 1.26 -7.12 13.13
N PHE A 40 0.10 -7.69 12.92
CA PHE A 40 -0.10 -8.68 11.86
C PHE A 40 0.03 -8.00 10.49
N CYS A 41 0.90 -8.52 9.66
CA CYS A 41 1.18 -7.95 8.34
C CYS A 41 0.84 -8.93 7.23
N LEU A 42 0.22 -8.43 6.18
CA LEU A 42 0.01 -9.16 4.93
C LEU A 42 0.75 -8.44 3.82
N ASN A 43 1.49 -9.18 3.03
CA ASN A 43 2.26 -8.64 1.91
C ASN A 43 1.68 -9.13 0.60
N ALA A 44 1.44 -8.20 -0.32
CA ALA A 44 1.02 -8.50 -1.68
C ALA A 44 2.20 -8.35 -2.62
N LEU A 45 2.27 -9.22 -3.61
CA LEU A 45 3.29 -9.19 -4.65
C LEU A 45 2.59 -9.16 -5.99
N VAL A 46 2.98 -8.23 -6.85
CA VAL A 46 2.33 -8.01 -8.15
C VAL A 46 3.35 -8.23 -9.25
N TYR A 47 2.93 -8.96 -10.27
CA TYR A 47 3.77 -9.36 -11.40
C TYR A 47 3.33 -8.67 -12.69
N ALA A 48 4.31 -8.30 -13.50
CA ALA A 48 4.12 -7.96 -14.90
C ALA A 48 4.52 -9.19 -15.70
N GLY A 49 3.53 -9.96 -16.17
CA GLY A 49 3.83 -11.27 -16.72
C GLY A 49 4.41 -12.18 -15.67
N ASP A 50 5.65 -12.64 -15.84
CA ASP A 50 6.34 -13.49 -14.87
C ASP A 50 7.41 -12.75 -14.06
N GLN A 51 7.49 -11.41 -14.17
CA GLN A 51 8.48 -10.61 -13.47
C GLN A 51 7.85 -9.84 -12.32
N PRO A 52 8.43 -9.87 -11.11
CA PRO A 52 7.93 -9.07 -10.00
C PRO A 52 8.03 -7.58 -10.34
N ALA A 53 6.93 -6.86 -10.20
CA ALA A 53 6.85 -5.44 -10.56
C ALA A 53 6.67 -4.53 -9.36
N GLY A 54 6.00 -4.99 -8.33
CA GLY A 54 5.71 -4.17 -7.17
C GLY A 54 5.21 -4.97 -5.99
N MET A 55 5.07 -4.29 -4.85
CA MET A 55 4.58 -4.91 -3.62
C MET A 55 3.73 -3.93 -2.84
N GLY A 56 2.92 -4.46 -1.94
CA GLY A 56 2.18 -3.67 -0.97
C GLY A 56 2.10 -4.41 0.35
N ARG A 57 2.00 -3.64 1.44
CA ARG A 57 1.88 -4.22 2.77
C ARG A 57 0.74 -3.56 3.51
N ILE A 58 -0.13 -4.37 4.11
CA ILE A 58 -1.19 -3.89 4.99
C ILE A 58 -1.01 -4.54 6.37
N MET A 59 -1.20 -3.73 7.42
CA MET A 59 -1.05 -4.16 8.81
C MET A 59 -2.37 -4.07 9.53
N PHE A 60 -2.56 -4.95 10.51
CA PHE A 60 -3.71 -4.91 11.40
C PHE A 60 -3.21 -5.02 12.84
N ASP A 61 -3.57 -4.04 13.68
CA ASP A 61 -3.12 -3.98 15.08
C ASP A 61 -4.20 -4.44 16.09
N GLY A 62 -5.28 -5.01 15.59
CA GLY A 62 -6.43 -5.41 16.42
C GLY A 62 -7.59 -4.42 16.33
N GLU A 63 -7.35 -3.19 15.91
CA GLU A 63 -8.37 -2.17 15.79
C GLU A 63 -8.39 -1.51 14.40
N ARG A 64 -7.22 -1.35 13.80
CA ARG A 64 -7.06 -0.52 12.61
C ARG A 64 -6.28 -1.24 11.53
N PHE A 65 -6.79 -1.14 10.31
CA PHE A 65 -6.03 -1.54 9.11
C PHE A 65 -5.25 -0.34 8.60
N THR A 66 -3.96 -0.55 8.35
CA THR A 66 -3.07 0.49 7.84
C THR A 66 -2.28 -0.04 6.66
N ILE A 67 -2.35 0.65 5.53
CA ILE A 67 -1.47 0.37 4.40
C ILE A 67 -0.12 0.98 4.75
N ALA A 68 0.87 0.12 4.94
CA ALA A 68 2.19 0.56 5.39
C ALA A 68 3.08 0.95 4.22
N GLU A 69 3.04 0.18 3.14
CA GLU A 69 3.92 0.40 2.01
C GLU A 69 3.24 0.01 0.71
N VAL A 70 3.49 0.80 -0.34
CA VAL A 70 3.17 0.47 -1.72
C VAL A 70 4.39 0.88 -2.53
N ALA A 71 4.98 -0.06 -3.25
CA ALA A 71 6.19 0.18 -4.00
C ALA A 71 6.09 -0.46 -5.38
N VAL A 72 6.44 0.31 -6.41
CA VAL A 72 6.52 -0.17 -7.80
C VAL A 72 7.93 0.09 -8.29
N LEU A 73 8.56 -0.92 -8.88
CA LEU A 73 9.89 -0.76 -9.45
C LEU A 73 9.87 0.30 -10.55
N PRO A 74 10.93 1.11 -10.68
CA PRO A 74 10.93 2.22 -11.65
C PRO A 74 10.60 1.79 -13.07
N GLU A 75 11.06 0.62 -13.49
CA GLU A 75 10.85 0.12 -14.86
C GLU A 75 9.40 -0.24 -15.16
N TYR A 76 8.56 -0.33 -14.12
CA TYR A 76 7.14 -0.68 -14.28
C TYR A 76 6.19 0.47 -13.94
N ARG A 77 6.70 1.66 -13.69
CA ARG A 77 5.86 2.81 -13.37
C ARG A 77 5.16 3.34 -14.62
N GLY A 78 4.01 3.97 -14.40
CA GLY A 78 3.22 4.52 -15.49
C GLY A 78 2.13 3.61 -16.02
N ASP A 79 2.07 2.35 -15.55
CA ASP A 79 1.10 1.36 -16.01
C ASP A 79 0.06 0.99 -14.95
N SER A 80 -0.15 1.87 -13.98
CA SER A 80 -1.19 1.72 -12.94
C SER A 80 -0.96 0.55 -11.97
N TYR A 81 0.27 0.08 -11.84
CA TYR A 81 0.56 -0.99 -10.87
C TYR A 81 0.33 -0.55 -9.43
N GLY A 82 0.69 0.71 -9.10
CA GLY A 82 0.45 1.24 -7.75
C GLY A 82 -1.03 1.27 -7.40
N ASP A 83 -1.87 1.67 -8.35
CA ASP A 83 -3.31 1.65 -8.16
C ASP A 83 -3.82 0.22 -7.95
N PHE A 84 -3.36 -0.71 -8.76
CA PHE A 84 -3.75 -2.11 -8.64
C PHE A 84 -3.36 -2.69 -7.27
N ILE A 85 -2.12 -2.44 -6.84
CA ILE A 85 -1.64 -2.90 -5.52
C ILE A 85 -2.49 -2.33 -4.40
N THR A 86 -2.74 -1.03 -4.44
CA THR A 86 -3.51 -0.36 -3.38
C THR A 86 -4.93 -0.93 -3.30
N ARG A 87 -5.59 -1.15 -4.44
CA ARG A 87 -6.93 -1.72 -4.46
C ARG A 87 -6.94 -3.16 -3.98
N LEU A 88 -5.89 -3.92 -4.27
CA LEU A 88 -5.75 -5.29 -3.78
C LEU A 88 -5.71 -5.32 -2.25
N LEU A 89 -4.94 -4.40 -1.64
CA LEU A 89 -4.88 -4.28 -0.18
C LEU A 89 -6.22 -3.84 0.41
N ILE A 90 -6.88 -2.90 -0.24
CA ILE A 90 -8.21 -2.42 0.19
C ILE A 90 -9.20 -3.59 0.19
N ASP A 91 -9.23 -4.35 -0.88
CA ASP A 91 -10.14 -5.49 -0.99
C ASP A 91 -9.88 -6.50 0.13
N LYS A 92 -8.62 -6.75 0.44
CA LYS A 92 -8.26 -7.68 1.51
C LYS A 92 -8.78 -7.19 2.86
N ALA A 93 -8.63 -5.92 3.15
CA ALA A 93 -9.13 -5.33 4.39
C ALA A 93 -10.65 -5.39 4.45
N MET A 94 -11.32 -5.12 3.34
CA MET A 94 -12.79 -5.18 3.28
C MET A 94 -13.31 -6.60 3.49
N MET A 95 -12.60 -7.59 2.99
CA MET A 95 -12.95 -9.00 3.23
C MET A 95 -12.87 -9.35 4.72
N SER A 96 -12.09 -8.59 5.49
CA SER A 96 -11.99 -8.73 6.94
C SER A 96 -12.89 -7.74 7.68
N ASN A 97 -13.87 -7.16 7.01
CA ASN A 97 -14.87 -6.23 7.56
C ASN A 97 -14.27 -4.92 8.06
N ALA A 98 -13.20 -4.45 7.46
CA ALA A 98 -12.63 -3.15 7.80
C ALA A 98 -13.64 -2.03 7.48
N GLN A 99 -13.85 -1.13 8.44
CA GLN A 99 -14.71 0.05 8.26
C GLN A 99 -13.89 1.25 7.78
N GLU A 100 -12.63 1.29 8.17
CA GLU A 100 -11.70 2.34 7.76
C GLU A 100 -10.36 1.72 7.45
N ILE A 101 -9.68 2.29 6.47
CA ILE A 101 -8.32 1.91 6.11
C ILE A 101 -7.46 3.16 6.16
N HIS A 102 -6.37 3.11 6.90
CA HIS A 102 -5.51 4.26 7.15
C HIS A 102 -4.19 4.12 6.41
N LEU A 103 -3.57 5.23 6.11
CA LEU A 103 -2.20 5.27 5.61
C LEU A 103 -1.60 6.65 5.87
N ASP A 104 -0.28 6.71 5.82
CA ASP A 104 0.44 7.98 5.84
C ASP A 104 1.06 8.16 4.46
N ALA A 105 0.60 9.17 3.72
CA ALA A 105 1.07 9.44 2.37
C ALA A 105 2.32 10.33 2.42
N ARG A 106 3.39 9.88 1.75
CA ARG A 106 4.58 10.71 1.63
C ARG A 106 4.25 11.93 0.77
N GLN A 107 4.87 13.06 1.10
CA GLN A 107 4.66 14.30 0.37
C GLN A 107 4.82 14.07 -1.15
N GLY A 108 3.84 14.51 -1.90
CA GLY A 108 3.80 14.32 -3.34
C GLY A 108 2.97 13.13 -3.79
N THR A 109 2.58 12.23 -2.88
CA THR A 109 1.76 11.06 -3.24
C THR A 109 0.30 11.20 -2.81
N GLU A 110 -0.05 12.29 -2.13
CA GLU A 110 -1.41 12.48 -1.61
C GLU A 110 -2.46 12.41 -2.72
N GLY A 111 -2.17 13.02 -3.86
CA GLY A 111 -3.10 13.03 -5.00
C GLY A 111 -3.39 11.64 -5.55
N PHE A 112 -2.38 10.77 -5.53
CA PHE A 112 -2.55 9.39 -5.96
C PHE A 112 -3.57 8.67 -5.09
N PHE A 113 -3.45 8.79 -3.77
CA PHE A 113 -4.37 8.14 -2.85
C PHE A 113 -5.73 8.82 -2.83
N ALA A 114 -5.79 10.14 -3.03
CA ALA A 114 -7.05 10.86 -3.09
C ALA A 114 -7.92 10.38 -4.27
N LYS A 115 -7.29 10.06 -5.39
CA LYS A 115 -8.03 9.53 -6.55
C LYS A 115 -8.68 8.18 -6.27
N ILE A 116 -8.10 7.41 -5.37
CA ILE A 116 -8.66 6.11 -4.98
C ILE A 116 -9.83 6.30 -4.01
N GLY A 117 -9.84 7.40 -3.26
CA GLY A 117 -10.92 7.72 -2.33
C GLY A 117 -10.46 8.08 -0.93
N PHE A 118 -9.15 8.09 -0.69
CA PHE A 118 -8.61 8.49 0.62
C PHE A 118 -8.77 9.99 0.83
N GLN A 119 -9.06 10.36 2.07
CA GLN A 119 -9.20 11.75 2.49
C GLN A 119 -8.16 12.07 3.56
N ASN A 120 -7.77 13.33 3.66
CA ASN A 120 -6.84 13.76 4.70
C ASN A 120 -7.46 13.52 6.08
N ASP A 121 -6.65 13.03 7.00
CA ASP A 121 -7.07 12.69 8.35
C ASP A 121 -6.10 13.31 9.35
N GLY A 122 -6.20 14.63 9.51
CA GLY A 122 -5.36 15.39 10.42
C GLY A 122 -4.24 16.14 9.73
N ALA A 123 -3.34 16.70 10.53
CA ALA A 123 -2.27 17.53 10.03
C ALA A 123 -1.07 16.70 9.56
N ALA A 124 -0.40 17.18 8.51
CA ALA A 124 0.85 16.57 8.07
C ALA A 124 1.92 16.72 9.16
N TYR A 125 2.84 15.77 9.21
CA TYR A 125 3.91 15.78 10.20
C TYR A 125 5.25 15.46 9.52
N GLU A 126 6.33 15.86 10.16
CA GLU A 126 7.67 15.51 9.68
C GLU A 126 8.04 14.12 10.16
N GLY A 127 8.49 13.30 9.23
CA GLY A 127 8.96 11.95 9.51
C GLY A 127 10.17 11.63 8.68
N CYS A 128 10.50 10.35 8.61
CA CYS A 128 11.63 9.87 7.82
C CYS A 128 11.42 10.22 6.35
N GLY A 129 12.34 10.98 5.76
CA GLY A 129 12.29 11.34 4.35
C GLY A 129 11.43 12.54 4.00
N GLY A 130 10.90 13.29 4.99
CA GLY A 130 10.14 14.51 4.74
C GLY A 130 8.78 14.53 5.42
N LEU A 131 7.82 15.19 4.77
CA LEU A 131 6.47 15.34 5.31
C LEU A 131 5.60 14.14 4.95
N TRP A 132 4.74 13.76 5.88
CA TRP A 132 3.77 12.68 5.73
C TRP A 132 2.37 13.21 6.03
N GLN A 133 1.41 12.84 5.20
CA GLN A 133 0.01 13.23 5.36
C GLN A 133 -0.82 12.01 5.77
N PRO A 134 -1.35 11.99 7.01
CA PRO A 134 -2.28 10.92 7.38
C PRO A 134 -3.54 10.98 6.52
N MET A 135 -3.99 9.83 6.05
CA MET A 135 -5.17 9.71 5.21
C MET A 135 -6.01 8.51 5.64
N VAL A 136 -7.30 8.58 5.35
CA VAL A 136 -8.25 7.53 5.69
C VAL A 136 -9.19 7.27 4.54
N LEU A 137 -9.50 6.00 4.30
CA LEU A 137 -10.53 5.58 3.37
C LEU A 137 -11.64 4.94 4.18
N LYS A 138 -12.86 5.48 4.05
CA LYS A 138 -14.03 4.90 4.69
C LYS A 138 -14.70 3.94 3.72
N THR A 139 -14.80 2.69 4.13
CA THR A 139 -15.25 1.61 3.23
C THR A 139 -16.72 1.73 2.85
N ASP A 140 -17.52 2.41 3.64
CA ASP A 140 -18.91 2.66 3.29
C ASP A 140 -19.02 3.55 2.05
N GLN A 141 -18.08 4.47 1.85
CA GLN A 141 -18.05 5.31 0.65
C GLN A 141 -17.73 4.51 -0.60
N ILE A 142 -16.87 3.50 -0.48
CA ILE A 142 -16.57 2.60 -1.60
C ILE A 142 -17.84 1.84 -1.97
N HIS A 143 -18.57 1.35 -1.00
CA HIS A 143 -19.83 0.63 -1.24
C HIS A 143 -20.83 1.51 -1.99
N LYS A 144 -20.95 2.77 -1.60
CA LYS A 144 -21.84 3.71 -2.29
C LYS A 144 -21.40 3.92 -3.74
N CYS A 145 -20.11 4.05 -3.96
CA CYS A 145 -19.57 4.21 -5.31
C CYS A 145 -19.86 2.99 -6.18
N CYS A 146 -19.70 1.79 -5.62
CA CYS A 146 -20.01 0.56 -6.33
C CYS A 146 -21.50 0.47 -6.65
N ASN A 147 -22.36 0.87 -5.73
CA ASN A 147 -23.80 0.87 -5.96
C ASN A 147 -24.23 1.91 -7.00
N CYS A 148 -23.55 3.03 -7.05
CA CYS A 148 -23.84 4.06 -8.04
C CYS A 148 -23.42 3.66 -9.45
N GLY A 149 -22.51 2.69 -9.57
CA GLY A 149 -22.07 2.17 -10.86
C GLY A 149 -23.02 1.19 -11.50
N HIS A 150 -24.11 0.91 -10.84
CA HIS A 150 -25.13 0.02 -11.34
C HIS A 150 -26.30 0.81 -11.89
#